data_986d85c79e7033f8e98129a6dbe24a8d
#
_entry.id   986d85c79e7033f8e98129a6dbe24a8d
#
_cell.length_a   1.000
_cell.length_b   1.000
_cell.length_c   1.000
_cell.angle_alpha   90.00
_cell.angle_beta   90.00
_cell.angle_gamma   90.00
#
_symmetry.space_group_name_H-M   'P 1'
#
loop_
_entity.id
_entity.type
_entity.pdbx_description
1 polymer ?
#
loop_
_entity_poly.entity_id
_entity_poly.type
_entity_poly.pdbx_seq_one_letter_code
_entity_poly.pdbx_strand_id
1 'polypeptide(L)'
;MGRKLKALQKFRIMKVYIDVVKRLFDLVFAILGFMIVFPLFLVLWLVLLIKNNGNVFFIQKRPGKNEHVFKIIKFKTMNDKMGHNGKLLPPSMRLTKTGQFIRKYSLDEIPQLINVIKGDMSLVGPRPLLVEYLTRYNNFQKQRHLIKPGITGWAQINGRNTISWEQKFKLDVWYVKNISLILDLKILFLTFYKVFKKDGIYNLENDIVADFMGTHAETKTKK
;
A
#
# COMPACT_ATOMS: atom_id res chain seq x y z
N MET A 1 30.47 -26.40 5.54
CA MET A 1 31.02 -25.12 5.06
C MET A 1 30.17 -24.50 3.91
N GLY A 2 29.76 -25.25 2.88
CA GLY A 2 29.04 -24.72 1.72
C GLY A 2 27.67 -24.08 1.94
N ARG A 3 26.85 -24.53 2.92
CA ARG A 3 25.54 -23.94 3.21
C ARG A 3 25.65 -22.50 3.78
N LYS A 4 26.61 -22.23 4.65
CA LYS A 4 26.86 -20.88 5.20
C LYS A 4 27.33 -19.91 4.11
N LEU A 5 28.20 -20.35 3.21
CA LEU A 5 28.71 -19.53 2.12
C LEU A 5 27.57 -19.14 1.14
N LYS A 6 26.72 -20.10 0.76
CA LYS A 6 25.55 -19.82 -0.10
C LYS A 6 24.54 -18.85 0.56
N ALA A 7 24.33 -18.97 1.87
CA ALA A 7 23.45 -18.04 2.60
C ALA A 7 24.03 -16.62 2.65
N LEU A 8 25.33 -16.46 2.87
CA LEU A 8 26.01 -15.16 2.86
C LEU A 8 25.99 -14.52 1.47
N GLN A 9 26.22 -15.31 0.41
CA GLN A 9 26.16 -14.84 -0.95
C GLN A 9 24.74 -14.38 -1.33
N LYS A 10 23.71 -15.16 -0.98
CA LYS A 10 22.29 -14.78 -1.19
C LYS A 10 21.97 -13.47 -0.46
N PHE A 11 22.42 -13.32 0.79
CA PHE A 11 22.19 -12.10 1.56
C PHE A 11 22.86 -10.88 0.93
N ARG A 12 24.12 -11.02 0.45
CA ARG A 12 24.85 -9.94 -0.22
C ARG A 12 24.15 -9.50 -1.51
N ILE A 13 23.73 -10.45 -2.35
CA ILE A 13 23.00 -10.17 -3.60
C ILE A 13 21.68 -9.46 -3.29
N MET A 14 20.94 -9.94 -2.32
CA MET A 14 19.68 -9.34 -1.90
C MET A 14 19.86 -7.91 -1.39
N LYS A 15 20.91 -7.65 -0.63
CA LYS A 15 21.24 -6.29 -0.13
C LYS A 15 21.57 -5.34 -1.29
N VAL A 16 22.43 -5.75 -2.23
CA VAL A 16 22.75 -4.95 -3.43
C VAL A 16 21.49 -4.66 -4.24
N TYR A 17 20.63 -5.67 -4.42
CA TYR A 17 19.36 -5.47 -5.10
C TYR A 17 18.49 -4.41 -4.40
N ILE A 18 18.28 -4.53 -3.09
CA ILE A 18 17.40 -3.62 -2.32
C ILE A 18 17.93 -2.18 -2.33
N ASP A 19 19.22 -2.00 -2.12
CA ASP A 19 19.81 -0.67 -1.87
C ASP A 19 20.09 0.10 -3.16
N VAL A 20 20.39 -0.59 -4.27
CA VAL A 20 20.79 0.04 -5.53
C VAL A 20 19.82 -0.27 -6.66
N VAL A 21 19.76 -1.52 -7.09
CA VAL A 21 19.02 -1.91 -8.32
C VAL A 21 17.53 -1.61 -8.18
N LYS A 22 16.93 -2.00 -7.06
CA LYS A 22 15.51 -1.74 -6.80
C LYS A 22 15.21 -0.26 -6.73
N ARG A 23 16.06 0.54 -6.11
CA ARG A 23 15.85 1.99 -6.04
C ARG A 23 15.89 2.66 -7.41
N LEU A 24 16.84 2.27 -8.26
CA LEU A 24 16.94 2.78 -9.63
C LEU A 24 15.72 2.34 -10.45
N PHE A 25 15.36 1.06 -10.36
CA PHE A 25 14.15 0.51 -10.98
C PHE A 25 12.89 1.28 -10.56
N ASP A 26 12.66 1.43 -9.25
CA ASP A 26 11.53 2.17 -8.71
C ASP A 26 11.47 3.60 -9.24
N LEU A 27 12.61 4.30 -9.27
CA LEU A 27 12.69 5.69 -9.73
C LEU A 27 12.34 5.82 -11.21
N VAL A 28 13.01 5.02 -12.06
CA VAL A 28 12.79 5.05 -13.52
C VAL A 28 11.35 4.71 -13.86
N PHE A 29 10.82 3.61 -13.32
CA PHE A 29 9.45 3.19 -13.63
C PHE A 29 8.39 4.07 -12.98
N ALA A 30 8.66 4.70 -11.84
CA ALA A 30 7.73 5.68 -11.26
C ALA A 30 7.67 6.96 -12.07
N ILE A 31 8.80 7.46 -12.60
CA ILE A 31 8.84 8.66 -13.46
C ILE A 31 8.13 8.35 -14.78
N LEU A 32 8.49 7.27 -15.46
CA LEU A 32 7.86 6.86 -16.72
C LEU A 32 6.35 6.61 -16.55
N GLY A 33 5.99 5.88 -15.50
CA GLY A 33 4.59 5.63 -15.16
C GLY A 33 3.84 6.93 -14.87
N PHE A 34 4.44 7.86 -14.11
CA PHE A 34 3.82 9.14 -13.82
C PHE A 34 3.63 9.99 -15.09
N MET A 35 4.61 10.01 -16.00
CA MET A 35 4.47 10.72 -17.29
C MET A 35 3.33 10.14 -18.13
N ILE A 36 3.18 8.82 -18.19
CA ILE A 36 2.10 8.16 -18.94
C ILE A 36 0.72 8.49 -18.35
N VAL A 37 0.59 8.45 -17.02
CA VAL A 37 -0.71 8.71 -16.36
C VAL A 37 -0.95 10.19 -16.06
N PHE A 38 -0.02 11.09 -16.38
CA PHE A 38 -0.09 12.51 -16.08
C PHE A 38 -1.34 13.21 -16.67
N PRO A 39 -1.74 12.97 -17.93
CA PRO A 39 -2.99 13.55 -18.45
C PRO A 39 -4.21 13.14 -17.61
N LEU A 40 -4.30 11.87 -17.22
CA LEU A 40 -5.37 11.37 -16.36
C LEU A 40 -5.29 11.99 -14.94
N PHE A 41 -4.07 12.14 -14.42
CA PHE A 41 -3.84 12.82 -13.13
C PHE A 41 -4.39 14.25 -13.15
N LEU A 42 -4.13 15.02 -14.20
CA LEU A 42 -4.63 16.40 -14.35
C LEU A 42 -6.16 16.43 -14.43
N VAL A 43 -6.78 15.54 -15.20
CA VAL A 43 -8.25 15.45 -15.27
C VAL A 43 -8.84 15.15 -13.90
N LEU A 44 -8.31 14.16 -13.20
CA LEU A 44 -8.78 13.82 -11.86
C LEU A 44 -8.54 14.97 -10.86
N TRP A 45 -7.40 15.64 -10.96
CA TRP A 45 -7.07 16.79 -10.14
C TRP A 45 -8.09 17.92 -10.32
N LEU A 46 -8.43 18.29 -11.58
CA LEU A 46 -9.43 19.32 -11.90
C LEU A 46 -10.83 18.92 -11.39
N VAL A 47 -11.25 17.67 -11.65
CA VAL A 47 -12.55 17.18 -11.18
C VAL A 47 -12.65 17.24 -9.67
N LEU A 48 -11.62 16.82 -8.95
CA LEU A 48 -11.61 16.82 -7.49
C LEU A 48 -11.43 18.23 -6.90
N LEU A 49 -10.73 19.13 -7.59
CA LEU A 49 -10.61 20.53 -7.22
C LEU A 49 -12.01 21.18 -7.10
N ILE A 50 -12.85 20.94 -8.11
CA ILE A 50 -14.23 21.46 -8.15
C ILE A 50 -15.11 20.71 -7.13
N LYS A 51 -15.07 19.37 -7.11
CA LYS A 51 -15.97 18.55 -6.29
C LYS A 51 -15.70 18.64 -4.78
N ASN A 52 -14.46 18.90 -4.39
CA ASN A 52 -14.03 18.92 -3.00
C ASN A 52 -13.65 20.32 -2.51
N ASN A 53 -14.13 21.38 -3.19
CA ASN A 53 -13.89 22.79 -2.80
C ASN A 53 -12.38 23.06 -2.54
N GLY A 54 -11.53 22.69 -3.50
CA GLY A 54 -10.08 22.92 -3.42
C GLY A 54 -9.27 21.79 -2.74
N ASN A 55 -9.91 20.89 -2.00
CA ASN A 55 -9.23 19.83 -1.26
C ASN A 55 -9.04 18.57 -2.12
N VAL A 56 -8.03 18.57 -2.98
CA VAL A 56 -7.78 17.48 -3.95
C VAL A 56 -7.13 16.26 -3.31
N PHE A 57 -6.23 16.45 -2.36
CA PHE A 57 -5.40 15.40 -1.81
C PHE A 57 -5.81 15.02 -0.38
N PHE A 58 -5.68 13.72 -0.11
CA PHE A 58 -5.72 13.15 1.23
C PHE A 58 -4.29 12.77 1.62
N ILE A 59 -3.82 13.31 2.74
CA ILE A 59 -2.47 13.09 3.25
C ILE A 59 -2.58 12.44 4.63
N GLN A 60 -1.88 11.31 4.82
CA GLN A 60 -1.90 10.58 6.09
C GLN A 60 -0.50 10.10 6.46
N LYS A 61 -0.17 10.13 7.75
CA LYS A 61 1.07 9.55 8.27
C LYS A 61 1.03 8.02 8.20
N ARG A 62 2.11 7.40 7.72
CA ARG A 62 2.27 5.95 7.59
C ARG A 62 3.70 5.55 7.94
N PRO A 63 3.91 4.35 8.53
CA PRO A 63 5.25 3.84 8.77
C PRO A 63 5.87 3.32 7.47
N GLY A 64 7.11 3.69 7.24
CA GLY A 64 7.96 3.26 6.13
C GLY A 64 9.05 2.27 6.55
N LYS A 65 10.19 2.30 5.81
CA LYS A 65 11.37 1.48 6.15
C LYS A 65 11.89 1.85 7.54
N ASN A 66 12.24 0.84 8.34
CA ASN A 66 12.70 0.97 9.72
C ASN A 66 11.74 1.78 10.61
N GLU A 67 10.43 1.66 10.35
CA GLU A 67 9.35 2.34 11.08
C GLU A 67 9.38 3.89 10.93
N HIS A 68 10.25 4.46 10.08
CA HIS A 68 10.26 5.89 9.79
C HIS A 68 8.91 6.35 9.24
N VAL A 69 8.30 7.34 9.88
CA VAL A 69 6.99 7.84 9.51
C VAL A 69 7.10 8.83 8.35
N PHE A 70 6.36 8.57 7.28
CA PHE A 70 6.24 9.47 6.11
C PHE A 70 4.78 9.87 5.86
N LYS A 71 4.54 10.79 4.95
CA LYS A 71 3.22 11.23 4.53
C LYS A 71 2.85 10.59 3.20
N ILE A 72 1.90 9.64 3.22
CA ILE A 72 1.33 9.08 1.98
C ILE A 72 0.39 10.09 1.34
N ILE A 73 0.42 10.20 0.01
CA ILE A 73 -0.40 11.14 -0.77
C ILE A 73 -1.38 10.32 -1.61
N LYS A 74 -2.68 10.65 -1.52
CA LYS A 74 -3.75 10.06 -2.33
C LYS A 74 -4.70 11.14 -2.83
N PHE A 75 -5.48 10.82 -3.86
CA PHE A 75 -6.63 11.66 -4.16
C PHE A 75 -7.71 11.51 -3.09
N LYS A 76 -8.33 12.64 -2.71
CA LYS A 76 -9.41 12.69 -1.71
C LYS A 76 -10.72 12.24 -2.33
N THR A 77 -11.17 11.06 -1.94
CA THR A 77 -12.38 10.40 -2.46
C THR A 77 -13.57 10.47 -1.51
N MET A 78 -13.35 10.95 -0.29
CA MET A 78 -14.35 11.10 0.76
C MET A 78 -14.53 12.57 1.12
N ASN A 79 -15.75 12.97 1.45
CA ASN A 79 -16.04 14.28 2.04
C ASN A 79 -15.75 14.29 3.56
N ASP A 80 -15.78 15.49 4.16
CA ASP A 80 -15.55 15.69 5.59
C ASP A 80 -16.85 15.88 6.37
N LYS A 81 -17.95 15.23 5.97
CA LYS A 81 -19.23 15.31 6.66
C LYS A 81 -19.10 14.83 8.10
N MET A 82 -19.61 15.64 9.02
CA MET A 82 -19.65 15.36 10.45
C MET A 82 -21.05 14.95 10.88
N GLY A 83 -21.14 14.09 11.89
CA GLY A 83 -22.38 13.77 12.59
C GLY A 83 -22.73 14.84 13.65
N HIS A 84 -23.89 14.69 14.27
CA HIS A 84 -24.36 15.61 15.35
C HIS A 84 -23.41 15.64 16.55
N ASN A 85 -22.57 14.65 16.73
CA ASN A 85 -21.58 14.56 17.81
C ASN A 85 -20.24 15.25 17.49
N GLY A 86 -20.14 16.00 16.37
CA GLY A 86 -18.92 16.66 15.93
C GLY A 86 -17.81 15.71 15.43
N LYS A 87 -18.11 14.41 15.30
CA LYS A 87 -17.16 13.42 14.73
C LYS A 87 -17.47 13.17 13.25
N LEU A 88 -16.44 12.77 12.49
CA LEU A 88 -16.62 12.39 11.10
C LEU A 88 -17.61 11.21 10.99
N LEU A 89 -18.51 11.28 10.02
CA LEU A 89 -19.41 10.18 9.70
C LEU A 89 -18.61 8.92 9.28
N PRO A 90 -19.23 7.73 9.39
CA PRO A 90 -18.62 6.49 8.89
C PRO A 90 -18.16 6.61 7.44
N PRO A 91 -17.08 5.91 7.04
CA PRO A 91 -16.53 5.95 5.69
C PRO A 91 -17.56 5.70 4.57
N SER A 92 -18.53 4.81 4.80
CA SER A 92 -19.61 4.50 3.87
C SER A 92 -20.49 5.72 3.53
N MET A 93 -20.74 6.59 4.51
CA MET A 93 -21.54 7.82 4.34
C MET A 93 -20.74 9.00 3.77
N ARG A 94 -19.42 8.93 3.81
CA ARG A 94 -18.51 9.98 3.35
C ARG A 94 -18.02 9.76 1.93
N LEU A 95 -18.09 8.53 1.43
CA LEU A 95 -17.62 8.17 0.11
C LEU A 95 -18.55 8.78 -0.97
N THR A 96 -17.97 9.63 -1.83
CA THR A 96 -18.73 10.27 -2.91
C THR A 96 -18.87 9.33 -4.12
N LYS A 97 -19.87 9.56 -5.01
CA LYS A 97 -20.02 8.78 -6.26
C LYS A 97 -18.76 8.84 -7.13
N THR A 98 -18.16 10.04 -7.26
CA THR A 98 -16.86 10.23 -7.94
C THR A 98 -15.76 9.45 -7.23
N GLY A 99 -15.74 9.49 -5.89
CA GLY A 99 -14.79 8.75 -5.07
C GLY A 99 -14.91 7.24 -5.22
N GLN A 100 -16.13 6.70 -5.35
CA GLN A 100 -16.37 5.29 -5.65
C GLN A 100 -15.73 4.88 -6.97
N PHE A 101 -15.98 5.68 -8.03
CA PHE A 101 -15.38 5.42 -9.33
C PHE A 101 -13.84 5.43 -9.27
N ILE A 102 -13.25 6.45 -8.64
CA ILE A 102 -11.80 6.60 -8.50
C ILE A 102 -11.20 5.41 -7.74
N ARG A 103 -11.81 4.98 -6.63
CA ARG A 103 -11.35 3.81 -5.85
C ARG A 103 -11.54 2.50 -6.59
N LYS A 104 -12.63 2.36 -7.34
CA LYS A 104 -12.90 1.16 -8.14
C LYS A 104 -11.75 0.80 -9.07
N TYR A 105 -11.07 1.80 -9.61
CA TYR A 105 -9.93 1.61 -10.50
C TYR A 105 -8.57 1.88 -9.81
N SER A 106 -8.55 2.03 -8.48
CA SER A 106 -7.36 2.38 -7.69
C SER A 106 -6.67 3.68 -8.16
N LEU A 107 -7.41 4.56 -8.83
CA LEU A 107 -6.87 5.83 -9.33
C LEU A 107 -6.53 6.81 -8.20
N ASP A 108 -7.11 6.62 -7.01
CA ASP A 108 -6.77 7.38 -5.81
C ASP A 108 -5.32 7.19 -5.39
N GLU A 109 -4.67 6.12 -5.82
CA GLU A 109 -3.28 5.80 -5.47
C GLU A 109 -2.24 6.36 -6.45
N ILE A 110 -2.65 6.95 -7.60
CA ILE A 110 -1.72 7.56 -8.57
C ILE A 110 -0.76 8.58 -7.92
N PRO A 111 -1.19 9.47 -6.99
CA PRO A 111 -0.29 10.40 -6.34
C PRO A 111 0.82 9.74 -5.51
N GLN A 112 0.70 8.44 -5.15
CA GLN A 112 1.75 7.71 -4.43
C GLN A 112 3.02 7.51 -5.28
N LEU A 113 2.93 7.62 -6.62
CA LEU A 113 4.11 7.66 -7.49
C LEU A 113 5.06 8.80 -7.07
N ILE A 114 4.55 9.92 -6.57
CA ILE A 114 5.34 11.01 -6.00
C ILE A 114 6.11 10.53 -4.75
N ASN A 115 5.47 9.71 -3.89
CA ASN A 115 6.16 9.11 -2.74
C ASN A 115 7.28 8.13 -3.17
N VAL A 116 7.08 7.40 -4.28
CA VAL A 116 8.13 6.53 -4.83
C VAL A 116 9.29 7.37 -5.37
N ILE A 117 9.01 8.43 -6.13
CA ILE A 117 10.03 9.35 -6.67
C ILE A 117 10.82 10.00 -5.53
N LYS A 118 10.15 10.48 -4.48
CA LYS A 118 10.80 11.02 -3.27
C LYS A 118 11.64 9.99 -2.52
N GLY A 119 11.31 8.70 -2.65
CA GLY A 119 12.02 7.62 -1.97
C GLY A 119 11.41 7.19 -0.64
N ASP A 120 10.23 7.66 -0.29
CA ASP A 120 9.47 7.21 0.88
C ASP A 120 8.93 5.79 0.67
N MET A 121 8.55 5.48 -0.57
CA MET A 121 7.95 4.22 -1.01
C MET A 121 8.74 3.55 -2.13
N SER A 122 8.33 2.34 -2.45
CA SER A 122 8.71 1.55 -3.61
C SER A 122 7.47 1.26 -4.46
N LEU A 123 7.63 0.87 -5.72
CA LEU A 123 6.51 0.34 -6.52
C LEU A 123 5.97 -0.94 -5.89
N VAL A 124 6.87 -1.85 -5.49
CA VAL A 124 6.52 -3.13 -4.89
C VAL A 124 7.07 -3.25 -3.47
N GLY A 125 6.20 -3.57 -2.52
CA GLY A 125 6.55 -3.75 -1.11
C GLY A 125 5.33 -4.03 -0.24
N PRO A 126 5.50 -4.28 1.07
CA PRO A 126 4.38 -4.37 2.00
C PRO A 126 3.54 -3.09 2.02
N ARG A 127 2.21 -3.22 1.99
CA ARG A 127 1.31 -2.05 2.04
C ARG A 127 1.52 -1.25 3.34
N PRO A 128 1.73 0.08 3.31
CA PRO A 128 1.90 0.86 4.53
C PRO A 128 0.58 0.91 5.32
N LEU A 129 0.60 0.38 6.55
CA LEU A 129 -0.54 0.34 7.45
C LEU A 129 -0.58 1.58 8.37
N LEU A 130 -1.47 1.60 9.37
CA LEU A 130 -1.60 2.72 10.30
C LEU A 130 -0.40 2.79 11.26
N VAL A 131 -0.01 4.01 11.65
CA VAL A 131 1.08 4.23 12.63
C VAL A 131 0.74 3.59 13.98
N GLU A 132 -0.55 3.60 14.36
CA GLU A 132 -1.07 2.99 15.58
C GLU A 132 -0.80 1.49 15.69
N TYR A 133 -0.59 0.80 14.54
CA TYR A 133 -0.29 -0.63 14.54
C TYR A 133 1.15 -0.96 14.95
N LEU A 134 2.06 0.03 14.95
CA LEU A 134 3.48 -0.20 15.32
C LEU A 134 3.64 -0.81 16.72
N THR A 135 2.83 -0.36 17.68
CA THR A 135 2.84 -0.86 19.05
C THR A 135 2.20 -2.25 19.21
N ARG A 136 1.44 -2.70 18.20
CA ARG A 136 0.70 -3.96 18.21
C ARG A 136 1.44 -5.09 17.52
N TYR A 137 2.52 -4.79 16.76
CA TYR A 137 3.28 -5.80 16.03
C TYR A 137 4.18 -6.62 16.96
N ASN A 138 4.17 -7.93 16.77
CA ASN A 138 5.21 -8.81 17.32
C ASN A 138 6.50 -8.75 16.47
N ASN A 139 7.58 -9.39 16.96
CA ASN A 139 8.89 -9.38 16.30
C ASN A 139 8.87 -9.96 14.87
N PHE A 140 7.97 -10.90 14.58
CA PHE A 140 7.80 -11.44 13.24
C PHE A 140 7.17 -10.40 12.30
N GLN A 141 6.09 -9.76 12.72
CA GLN A 141 5.33 -8.77 11.94
C GLN A 141 6.16 -7.50 11.67
N LYS A 142 7.00 -7.08 12.63
CA LYS A 142 7.91 -5.93 12.44
C LYS A 142 8.89 -6.11 11.27
N GLN A 143 9.22 -7.34 10.88
CA GLN A 143 10.13 -7.59 9.75
C GLN A 143 9.63 -6.99 8.43
N ARG A 144 8.33 -6.70 8.29
CA ARG A 144 7.76 -6.03 7.13
C ARG A 144 8.33 -4.62 6.89
N HIS A 145 8.86 -3.98 7.95
CA HIS A 145 9.46 -2.64 7.90
C HIS A 145 10.95 -2.64 7.56
N LEU A 146 11.59 -3.79 7.33
CA LEU A 146 13.00 -3.86 6.90
C LEU A 146 13.24 -3.29 5.49
N ILE A 147 12.18 -3.14 4.71
CA ILE A 147 12.21 -2.54 3.35
C ILE A 147 11.19 -1.42 3.23
N LYS A 148 11.26 -0.65 2.14
CA LYS A 148 10.27 0.39 1.86
C LYS A 148 8.90 -0.22 1.60
N PRO A 149 7.80 0.42 2.06
CA PRO A 149 6.45 0.01 1.70
C PRO A 149 6.20 0.22 0.21
N GLY A 150 5.28 -0.57 -0.37
CA GLY A 150 4.94 -0.52 -1.79
C GLY A 150 3.56 0.06 -2.08
N ILE A 151 3.38 0.54 -3.32
CA ILE A 151 2.06 0.83 -3.89
C ILE A 151 1.30 -0.50 -4.04
N THR A 152 1.98 -1.50 -4.60
CA THR A 152 1.50 -2.89 -4.64
C THR A 152 2.44 -3.83 -3.89
N GLY A 153 2.03 -5.09 -3.67
CA GLY A 153 2.85 -6.06 -2.96
C GLY A 153 2.28 -7.46 -2.96
N TRP A 154 3.07 -8.40 -2.45
CA TRP A 154 2.72 -9.82 -2.48
C TRP A 154 1.41 -10.14 -1.75
N ALA A 155 1.15 -9.55 -0.60
CA ALA A 155 -0.12 -9.71 0.12
C ALA A 155 -1.30 -9.12 -0.67
N GLN A 156 -1.11 -7.98 -1.35
CA GLN A 156 -2.17 -7.35 -2.13
C GLN A 156 -2.60 -8.20 -3.33
N ILE A 157 -1.67 -8.87 -4.02
CA ILE A 157 -2.02 -9.75 -5.14
C ILE A 157 -2.54 -11.12 -4.71
N ASN A 158 -2.31 -11.56 -3.47
CA ASN A 158 -2.72 -12.87 -2.97
C ASN A 158 -3.95 -12.86 -2.05
N GLY A 159 -4.73 -11.78 -2.01
CA GLY A 159 -5.98 -11.81 -1.26
C GLY A 159 -6.51 -10.45 -0.81
N ARG A 160 -5.71 -9.36 -0.88
CA ARG A 160 -6.14 -8.00 -0.47
C ARG A 160 -6.87 -8.00 0.89
N ASN A 161 -8.20 -7.78 0.87
CA ASN A 161 -9.04 -7.66 2.05
C ASN A 161 -9.70 -8.97 2.46
N THR A 162 -9.62 -10.03 1.65
CA THR A 162 -10.26 -11.33 1.92
C THR A 162 -9.47 -12.24 2.84
N ILE A 163 -8.20 -11.92 3.11
CA ILE A 163 -7.31 -12.71 3.97
C ILE A 163 -7.16 -12.08 5.36
N SER A 164 -6.94 -12.94 6.38
CA SER A 164 -6.74 -12.51 7.76
C SER A 164 -5.48 -11.64 7.91
N TRP A 165 -5.40 -10.85 8.99
CA TRP A 165 -4.21 -10.08 9.33
C TRP A 165 -2.96 -10.94 9.45
N GLU A 166 -3.09 -12.12 10.04
CA GLU A 166 -1.99 -13.07 10.18
C GLU A 166 -1.45 -13.52 8.82
N GLN A 167 -2.35 -13.86 7.88
CA GLN A 167 -1.97 -14.23 6.52
C GLN A 167 -1.32 -13.06 5.77
N LYS A 168 -1.84 -11.82 5.93
CA LYS A 168 -1.19 -10.62 5.34
C LYS A 168 0.23 -10.46 5.81
N PHE A 169 0.48 -10.56 7.12
CA PHE A 169 1.82 -10.43 7.68
C PHE A 169 2.74 -11.57 7.26
N LYS A 170 2.24 -12.82 7.16
CA LYS A 170 3.03 -13.95 6.63
C LYS A 170 3.47 -13.69 5.19
N LEU A 171 2.58 -13.18 4.34
CA LEU A 171 2.88 -12.85 2.95
C LEU A 171 3.83 -11.65 2.83
N ASP A 172 3.65 -10.61 3.64
CA ASP A 172 4.55 -9.46 3.69
C ASP A 172 5.97 -9.86 4.09
N VAL A 173 6.10 -10.64 5.17
CA VAL A 173 7.41 -11.12 5.66
C VAL A 173 8.03 -12.11 4.68
N TRP A 174 7.23 -12.96 4.04
CA TRP A 174 7.72 -13.85 2.98
C TRP A 174 8.32 -13.05 1.83
N TYR A 175 7.64 -11.99 1.37
CA TYR A 175 8.17 -11.11 0.33
C TYR A 175 9.49 -10.46 0.75
N VAL A 176 9.59 -9.94 1.97
CA VAL A 176 10.84 -9.34 2.50
C VAL A 176 12.01 -10.32 2.44
N LYS A 177 11.76 -11.60 2.74
CA LYS A 177 12.80 -12.66 2.74
C LYS A 177 13.15 -13.18 1.34
N ASN A 178 12.29 -12.96 0.34
CA ASN A 178 12.46 -13.49 -1.02
C ASN A 178 12.51 -12.40 -2.09
N ILE A 179 12.72 -11.16 -1.68
CA ILE A 179 12.75 -10.00 -2.57
C ILE A 179 13.77 -10.20 -3.70
N SER A 180 13.34 -9.97 -4.94
CA SER A 180 14.16 -10.05 -6.15
C SER A 180 13.50 -9.30 -7.29
N LEU A 181 14.29 -8.92 -8.32
CA LEU A 181 13.75 -8.25 -9.51
C LEU A 181 12.66 -9.07 -10.21
N ILE A 182 12.87 -10.38 -10.35
CA ILE A 182 11.91 -11.29 -10.99
C ILE A 182 10.58 -11.31 -10.20
N LEU A 183 10.66 -11.34 -8.87
CA LEU A 183 9.47 -11.31 -8.02
C LEU A 183 8.75 -9.97 -8.14
N ASP A 184 9.47 -8.86 -8.18
CA ASP A 184 8.89 -7.53 -8.35
C ASP A 184 8.19 -7.39 -9.70
N LEU A 185 8.82 -7.83 -10.79
CA LEU A 185 8.21 -7.85 -12.11
C LEU A 185 6.94 -8.72 -12.16
N LYS A 186 6.97 -9.91 -11.53
CA LYS A 186 5.81 -10.78 -11.40
C LYS A 186 4.67 -10.10 -10.65
N ILE A 187 4.96 -9.41 -9.54
CA ILE A 187 3.96 -8.70 -8.75
C ILE A 187 3.35 -7.54 -9.56
N LEU A 188 4.16 -6.76 -10.27
CA LEU A 188 3.69 -5.68 -11.13
C LEU A 188 2.76 -6.22 -12.23
N PHE A 189 3.18 -7.26 -12.94
CA PHE A 189 2.37 -7.90 -13.98
C PHE A 189 1.01 -8.39 -13.44
N LEU A 190 1.02 -9.12 -12.31
CA LEU A 190 -0.20 -9.60 -11.68
C LEU A 190 -1.08 -8.47 -11.16
N THR A 191 -0.49 -7.36 -10.72
CA THR A 191 -1.24 -6.16 -10.32
C THR A 191 -2.00 -5.56 -11.50
N PHE A 192 -1.32 -5.34 -12.64
CA PHE A 192 -1.97 -4.89 -13.87
C PHE A 192 -3.10 -5.82 -14.28
N TYR A 193 -2.83 -7.12 -14.37
CA TYR A 193 -3.83 -8.13 -14.73
C TYR A 193 -5.07 -8.04 -13.85
N LYS A 194 -4.91 -7.96 -12.51
CA LYS A 194 -6.02 -7.87 -11.56
C LYS A 194 -6.80 -6.56 -11.64
N VAL A 195 -6.12 -5.44 -11.89
CA VAL A 195 -6.79 -4.14 -12.09
C VAL A 195 -7.67 -4.18 -13.35
N PHE A 196 -7.17 -4.75 -14.46
CA PHE A 196 -7.95 -4.88 -15.69
C PHE A 196 -9.10 -5.89 -15.58
N LYS A 197 -8.86 -7.04 -14.91
CA LYS A 197 -9.88 -8.08 -14.74
C LYS A 197 -10.96 -7.68 -13.72
N LYS A 198 -10.79 -6.56 -13.03
CA LYS A 198 -11.68 -6.12 -11.95
C LYS A 198 -11.79 -7.14 -10.80
N ASP A 199 -10.82 -8.04 -10.63
CA ASP A 199 -10.77 -8.98 -9.53
C ASP A 199 -10.50 -8.26 -8.20
N GLY A 200 -11.41 -8.39 -7.24
CA GLY A 200 -11.30 -7.77 -5.91
C GLY A 200 -11.65 -6.28 -5.91
N ILE A 201 -12.61 -5.87 -6.75
CA ILE A 201 -13.16 -4.52 -6.75
C ILE A 201 -13.78 -4.24 -5.37
N TYR A 202 -13.51 -3.02 -4.91
CA TYR A 202 -14.06 -2.37 -3.75
C TYR A 202 -15.58 -2.63 -3.62
N ASN A 203 -15.96 -3.58 -2.76
CA ASN A 203 -17.34 -3.72 -2.31
C ASN A 203 -17.44 -3.04 -0.95
N LEU A 204 -18.22 -1.98 -0.87
CA LEU A 204 -18.46 -1.21 0.37
C LEU A 204 -18.82 -2.10 1.57
N GLU A 205 -19.47 -3.23 1.33
CA GLU A 205 -19.89 -4.17 2.35
C GLU A 205 -18.78 -5.10 2.85
N ASN A 206 -17.79 -5.42 1.99
CA ASN A 206 -16.70 -6.36 2.30
C ASN A 206 -15.39 -5.68 2.67
N ASP A 207 -15.29 -4.35 2.52
CA ASP A 207 -14.02 -3.62 2.73
C ASP A 207 -13.89 -3.01 4.13
N ILE A 208 -14.83 -3.25 5.04
CA ILE A 208 -14.66 -2.96 6.47
C ILE A 208 -13.82 -4.10 7.06
N VAL A 209 -12.54 -4.12 6.69
CA VAL A 209 -11.58 -4.97 7.41
C VAL A 209 -11.50 -4.42 8.83
N ALA A 210 -11.85 -5.24 9.82
CA ALA A 210 -11.68 -4.88 11.21
C ALA A 210 -10.25 -4.42 11.47
N ASP A 211 -10.09 -3.38 12.28
CA ASP A 211 -8.76 -2.87 12.63
C ASP A 211 -7.90 -3.97 13.24
N PHE A 212 -6.59 -3.93 12.95
CA PHE A 212 -5.64 -4.83 13.59
C PHE A 212 -5.48 -4.46 15.07
N MET A 213 -5.97 -5.32 15.96
CA MET A 213 -5.94 -5.11 17.41
C MET A 213 -4.76 -5.81 18.10
N GLY A 214 -3.88 -6.50 17.33
CA GLY A 214 -2.78 -7.31 17.85
C GLY A 214 -3.11 -8.80 17.84
N THR A 215 -2.09 -9.65 17.78
CA THR A 215 -2.22 -11.12 17.61
C THR A 215 -2.95 -11.82 18.77
N HIS A 216 -2.97 -11.22 19.96
CA HIS A 216 -3.64 -11.78 21.15
C HIS A 216 -5.12 -11.41 21.29
N ALA A 217 -5.61 -10.42 20.52
CA ALA A 217 -7.00 -9.96 20.59
C ALA A 217 -7.95 -10.79 19.70
N GLU A 218 -7.42 -11.42 18.64
CA GLU A 218 -8.23 -12.21 17.70
C GLU A 218 -8.75 -13.54 18.29
N THR A 219 -8.15 -14.03 19.37
CA THR A 219 -8.55 -15.27 20.05
C THR A 219 -9.79 -15.11 20.94
N LYS A 220 -10.21 -13.89 21.24
CA LYS A 220 -11.37 -13.64 22.14
C LYS A 220 -12.71 -13.44 21.45
N THR A 221 -12.74 -13.34 20.12
CA THR A 221 -13.96 -13.06 19.35
C THR A 221 -14.56 -14.28 18.65
N LYS A 222 -13.98 -15.48 18.88
CA LYS A 222 -14.53 -16.76 18.39
C LYS A 222 -14.94 -17.63 19.58
N LYS A 223 -15.95 -17.20 20.32
CA LYS A 223 -16.77 -18.07 21.17
C LYS A 223 -18.22 -17.63 21.04
#